data_481b7dae73e8e9ec160c550d101688d8
#
_entry.id   481b7dae73e8e9ec160c550d101688d8
#
_cell.length_a   1.000
_cell.length_b   1.000
_cell.length_c   1.000
_cell.angle_alpha   90.00
_cell.angle_beta   90.00
_cell.angle_gamma   90.00
#
_symmetry.space_group_name_H-M   'P 1'
#
loop_
_entity.id
_entity.type
_entity.pdbx_description
1 polymer ?
#
loop_
_entity_poly.entity_id
_entity_poly.type
_entity_poly.pdbx_seq_one_letter_code
_entity_poly.pdbx_strand_id
1 'polypeptide(L)'
;MLISDTLRFMGAGSDSSPETIELAETAIEKVRSVSTPVSRLTVINSDNKELLRGADIEKHLCGCSKAFVLIATLGPGVDLMIRKTQLQSMREAVAVDAAASACLEEYCDEICAKLAKSNSITMRFSPGYGDYPIEVQPQLLAFCGAEKIGLTCSGYMMIPTKSVSAIIGIKDENYEELNR
;
A
#
# COMPACT_ATOMS: atom_id res chain seq x y z
N MET A 1 11.96 4.18 -11.93
CA MET A 1 10.73 3.62 -11.38
C MET A 1 9.96 4.68 -10.60
N LEU A 2 10.47 5.25 -9.52
CA LEU A 2 9.74 6.21 -8.67
C LEU A 2 9.25 7.48 -9.41
N ILE A 3 10.10 8.11 -10.22
CA ILE A 3 9.72 9.29 -11.04
C ILE A 3 8.59 8.93 -12.02
N SER A 4 8.72 7.82 -12.73
CA SER A 4 7.69 7.33 -13.67
C SER A 4 6.34 7.07 -12.97
N ASP A 5 6.36 6.47 -11.78
CA ASP A 5 5.15 6.24 -11.01
C ASP A 5 4.55 7.54 -10.48
N THR A 6 5.39 8.49 -10.04
CA THR A 6 4.94 9.82 -9.63
C THR A 6 4.26 10.54 -10.79
N LEU A 7 4.85 10.56 -11.97
CA LEU A 7 4.27 11.16 -13.18
C LEU A 7 2.92 10.50 -13.55
N ARG A 8 2.85 9.19 -13.45
CA ARG A 8 1.59 8.44 -13.68
C ARG A 8 0.51 8.84 -12.67
N PHE A 9 0.83 8.95 -11.38
CA PHE A 9 -0.13 9.40 -10.36
C PHE A 9 -0.50 10.89 -10.49
N MET A 10 0.36 11.72 -11.08
CA MET A 10 0.03 13.09 -11.46
C MET A 10 -0.93 13.17 -12.66
N GLY A 11 -1.19 12.05 -13.35
CA GLY A 11 -1.90 12.03 -14.62
C GLY A 11 -1.08 12.55 -15.79
N ALA A 12 0.23 12.70 -15.63
CA ALA A 12 1.17 13.09 -16.68
C ALA A 12 1.56 11.86 -17.52
N GLY A 13 1.64 12.04 -18.84
CA GLY A 13 2.06 10.98 -19.76
C GLY A 13 3.56 10.75 -19.77
N SER A 14 4.00 9.75 -20.56
CA SER A 14 5.43 9.42 -20.76
C SER A 14 6.23 10.57 -21.39
N ASP A 15 5.59 11.47 -22.12
CA ASP A 15 6.19 12.63 -22.79
C ASP A 15 6.08 13.91 -21.95
N SER A 16 6.25 13.78 -20.63
CA SER A 16 6.19 14.91 -19.70
C SER A 16 7.26 15.95 -19.99
N SER A 17 6.90 17.23 -19.90
CA SER A 17 7.86 18.32 -20.10
C SER A 17 8.97 18.27 -19.04
N PRO A 18 10.18 18.81 -19.33
CA PRO A 18 11.26 18.90 -18.33
C PRO A 18 10.81 19.55 -17.01
N GLU A 19 9.96 20.59 -17.11
CA GLU A 19 9.40 21.26 -15.94
C GLU A 19 8.49 20.34 -15.09
N THR A 20 7.75 19.45 -15.72
CA THR A 20 6.89 18.47 -15.02
C THR A 20 7.73 17.38 -14.34
N ILE A 21 8.83 16.97 -14.98
CA ILE A 21 9.79 16.03 -14.41
C ILE A 21 10.46 16.64 -13.18
N GLU A 22 10.97 17.87 -13.28
CA GLU A 22 11.60 18.59 -12.16
C GLU A 22 10.63 18.78 -10.99
N LEU A 23 9.37 19.07 -11.29
CA LEU A 23 8.32 19.17 -10.27
C LEU A 23 8.11 17.82 -9.55
N ALA A 24 8.10 16.71 -10.28
CA ALA A 24 7.97 15.37 -9.69
C ALA A 24 9.19 15.02 -8.84
N GLU A 25 10.41 15.31 -9.28
CA GLU A 25 11.64 15.08 -8.52
C GLU A 25 11.65 15.89 -7.22
N THR A 26 11.36 17.19 -7.30
CA THR A 26 11.24 18.05 -6.13
C THR A 26 10.16 17.55 -5.15
N ALA A 27 9.04 17.06 -5.64
CA ALA A 27 7.97 16.51 -4.81
C ALA A 27 8.42 15.22 -4.10
N ILE A 28 9.16 14.34 -4.77
CA ILE A 28 9.72 13.12 -4.17
C ILE A 28 10.68 13.49 -3.04
N GLU A 29 11.57 14.45 -3.24
CA GLU A 29 12.51 14.90 -2.21
C GLU A 29 11.76 15.48 -0.99
N LYS A 30 10.76 16.32 -1.22
CA LYS A 30 9.90 16.88 -0.16
C LYS A 30 9.23 15.76 0.67
N VAL A 31 8.64 14.76 0.01
CA VAL A 31 8.00 13.63 0.68
C VAL A 31 9.01 12.83 1.50
N ARG A 32 10.15 12.46 0.91
CA ARG A 32 11.18 11.69 1.59
C ARG A 32 11.74 12.40 2.82
N SER A 33 11.84 13.73 2.78
CA SER A 33 12.36 14.53 3.91
C SER A 33 11.51 14.49 5.17
N VAL A 34 10.21 14.19 5.05
CA VAL A 34 9.25 14.16 6.17
C VAL A 34 8.65 12.78 6.43
N SER A 35 8.96 11.82 5.57
CA SER A 35 8.46 10.45 5.65
C SER A 35 9.13 9.70 6.80
N THR A 36 8.32 8.96 7.55
CA THR A 36 8.77 8.01 8.57
C THR A 36 8.11 6.65 8.32
N PRO A 37 8.54 5.91 7.26
CA PRO A 37 7.87 4.69 6.85
C PRO A 37 7.94 3.64 7.95
N VAL A 38 6.79 3.05 8.26
CA VAL A 38 6.69 1.96 9.22
C VAL A 38 5.62 0.97 8.77
N SER A 39 5.85 -0.31 9.04
CA SER A 39 4.94 -1.38 8.66
C SER A 39 4.82 -2.45 9.74
N ARG A 40 3.75 -3.22 9.65
CA ARG A 40 3.57 -4.47 10.41
C ARG A 40 3.12 -5.57 9.46
N LEU A 41 3.60 -6.77 9.75
CA LEU A 41 3.20 -8.00 9.09
C LEU A 41 2.64 -8.95 10.16
N THR A 42 1.48 -9.52 9.88
CA THR A 42 0.84 -10.52 10.74
C THR A 42 0.40 -11.67 9.87
N VAL A 43 0.60 -12.89 10.32
CA VAL A 43 0.16 -14.09 9.57
C VAL A 43 -1.30 -14.38 9.93
N ILE A 44 -2.10 -14.70 8.93
CA ILE A 44 -3.49 -15.13 9.03
C ILE A 44 -3.68 -16.46 8.28
N ASN A 45 -4.56 -17.32 8.75
CA ASN A 45 -4.97 -18.51 8.01
C ASN A 45 -5.94 -18.10 6.88
N SER A 46 -5.81 -18.69 5.70
CA SER A 46 -6.63 -18.35 4.53
C SER A 46 -8.12 -18.73 4.68
N ASP A 47 -8.45 -19.58 5.63
CA ASP A 47 -9.83 -19.97 5.98
C ASP A 47 -10.54 -18.99 6.92
N ASN A 48 -9.90 -17.91 7.34
CA ASN A 48 -10.51 -16.87 8.19
C ASN A 48 -11.57 -16.08 7.41
N LYS A 49 -12.81 -16.60 7.39
CA LYS A 49 -13.93 -16.00 6.65
C LYS A 49 -14.48 -14.70 7.26
N GLU A 50 -14.08 -14.35 8.46
CA GLU A 50 -14.42 -13.06 9.06
C GLU A 50 -13.66 -11.90 8.39
N LEU A 51 -12.37 -12.08 8.18
CA LEU A 51 -11.50 -11.06 7.60
C LEU A 51 -11.24 -11.23 6.10
N LEU A 52 -11.35 -12.46 5.57
CA LEU A 52 -11.05 -12.81 4.17
C LEU A 52 -12.34 -13.30 3.48
N ARG A 53 -13.29 -12.37 3.26
CA ARG A 53 -14.59 -12.67 2.66
C ARG A 53 -14.75 -12.01 1.30
N GLY A 54 -15.26 -12.76 0.33
CA GLY A 54 -15.45 -12.37 -1.05
C GLY A 54 -14.85 -13.40 -2.01
N ALA A 55 -15.43 -13.57 -3.18
CA ALA A 55 -14.98 -14.55 -4.16
C ALA A 55 -13.61 -14.19 -4.76
N ASP A 56 -13.33 -12.89 -4.93
CA ASP A 56 -12.07 -12.43 -5.51
C ASP A 56 -10.90 -12.66 -4.55
N ILE A 57 -11.06 -12.43 -3.25
CA ILE A 57 -10.00 -12.72 -2.27
C ILE A 57 -9.82 -14.23 -2.10
N GLU A 58 -10.90 -15.03 -2.14
CA GLU A 58 -10.81 -16.49 -2.11
C GLU A 58 -10.02 -17.02 -3.34
N LYS A 59 -10.33 -16.49 -4.52
CA LYS A 59 -9.59 -16.83 -5.76
C LYS A 59 -8.14 -16.40 -5.67
N HIS A 60 -7.87 -15.21 -5.12
CA HIS A 60 -6.52 -14.68 -4.93
C HIS A 60 -5.67 -15.56 -4.00
N LEU A 61 -6.28 -16.16 -2.98
CA LEU A 61 -5.64 -17.05 -2.01
C LEU A 61 -5.71 -18.53 -2.39
N CYS A 62 -6.14 -18.86 -3.61
CA CYS A 62 -6.16 -20.23 -4.08
C CYS A 62 -4.73 -20.83 -4.04
N GLY A 63 -4.57 -21.99 -3.39
CA GLY A 63 -3.24 -22.60 -3.18
C GLY A 63 -2.41 -21.96 -2.06
N CYS A 64 -3.04 -21.21 -1.19
CA CYS A 64 -2.40 -20.62 -0.01
C CYS A 64 -3.15 -21.07 1.25
N SER A 65 -2.50 -21.78 2.16
CA SER A 65 -3.05 -22.11 3.48
C SER A 65 -2.94 -20.93 4.45
N LYS A 66 -2.00 -20.03 4.20
CA LYS A 66 -1.73 -18.83 5.01
C LYS A 66 -1.51 -17.61 4.12
N ALA A 67 -1.66 -16.44 4.73
CA ALA A 67 -1.34 -15.17 4.10
C ALA A 67 -0.68 -14.22 5.12
N PHE A 68 0.07 -13.27 4.60
CA PHE A 68 0.48 -12.09 5.37
C PHE A 68 -0.61 -11.02 5.26
N VAL A 69 -0.94 -10.40 6.38
CA VAL A 69 -1.62 -9.12 6.41
C VAL A 69 -0.54 -8.05 6.56
N LEU A 70 -0.35 -7.25 5.54
CA LEU A 70 0.55 -6.10 5.52
C LEU A 70 -0.24 -4.84 5.86
N ILE A 71 0.22 -4.07 6.82
CA ILE A 71 -0.16 -2.67 7.01
C ILE A 71 1.09 -1.82 6.97
N ALA A 72 1.04 -0.69 6.27
CA ALA A 72 2.16 0.24 6.12
C ALA A 72 1.67 1.67 6.06
N THR A 73 2.49 2.61 6.51
CA THR A 73 2.23 4.05 6.45
C THR A 73 3.53 4.81 6.22
N LEU A 74 3.45 5.97 5.56
CA LEU A 74 4.56 6.92 5.48
C LEU A 74 4.64 7.86 6.69
N GLY A 75 3.68 7.76 7.61
CA GLY A 75 3.61 8.59 8.81
C GLY A 75 2.90 9.94 8.60
N PRO A 76 2.57 10.63 9.71
CA PRO A 76 1.73 11.84 9.68
C PRO A 76 2.43 13.06 9.08
N GLY A 77 3.76 13.07 9.00
CA GLY A 77 4.54 14.17 8.41
C GLY A 77 4.17 14.42 6.95
N VAL A 78 3.85 13.35 6.21
CA VAL A 78 3.45 13.45 4.79
C VAL A 78 2.08 14.11 4.64
N ASP A 79 1.11 13.76 5.48
CA ASP A 79 -0.22 14.40 5.47
C ASP A 79 -0.11 15.90 5.77
N LEU A 80 0.73 16.28 6.73
CA LEU A 80 0.98 17.68 7.06
C LEU A 80 1.66 18.42 5.91
N MET A 81 2.62 17.78 5.22
CA MET A 81 3.29 18.35 4.05
C MET A 81 2.28 18.61 2.92
N ILE A 82 1.42 17.63 2.60
CA ILE A 82 0.39 17.77 1.57
C ILE A 82 -0.52 18.96 1.89
N ARG A 83 -1.06 19.02 3.11
CA ARG A 83 -1.94 20.13 3.55
C ARG A 83 -1.25 21.49 3.47
N LYS A 84 0.01 21.58 3.92
CA LYS A 84 0.79 22.83 3.85
C LYS A 84 1.00 23.27 2.41
N THR A 85 1.31 22.35 1.52
CA THR A 85 1.54 22.63 0.11
C THR A 85 0.24 23.07 -0.59
N GLN A 86 -0.91 22.48 -0.23
CA GLN A 86 -2.23 22.90 -0.74
C GLN A 86 -2.55 24.37 -0.47
N LEU A 87 -2.10 24.90 0.67
CA LEU A 87 -2.30 26.32 1.01
C LEU A 87 -1.40 27.28 0.20
N GLN A 88 -0.33 26.77 -0.40
CA GLN A 88 0.66 27.55 -1.13
C GLN A 88 0.49 27.44 -2.65
N SER A 89 0.34 26.22 -3.14
CA SER A 89 0.25 25.90 -4.56
C SER A 89 -0.48 24.58 -4.79
N MET A 90 -1.63 24.63 -5.43
CA MET A 90 -2.40 23.43 -5.78
C MET A 90 -1.63 22.53 -6.76
N ARG A 91 -0.88 23.12 -7.71
CA ARG A 91 -0.04 22.37 -8.67
C ARG A 91 1.02 21.54 -7.94
N GLU A 92 1.74 22.16 -7.00
CA GLU A 92 2.73 21.45 -6.19
C GLU A 92 2.08 20.42 -5.26
N ALA A 93 0.91 20.70 -4.71
CA ALA A 93 0.19 19.77 -3.84
C ALA A 93 -0.20 18.49 -4.57
N VAL A 94 -0.64 18.58 -5.82
CA VAL A 94 -0.91 17.40 -6.66
C VAL A 94 0.36 16.58 -6.87
N ALA A 95 1.50 17.24 -7.14
CA ALA A 95 2.77 16.55 -7.30
C ALA A 95 3.23 15.86 -6.00
N VAL A 96 3.10 16.54 -4.85
CA VAL A 96 3.47 15.99 -3.53
C VAL A 96 2.55 14.82 -3.15
N ASP A 97 1.25 14.90 -3.44
CA ASP A 97 0.30 13.81 -3.20
C ASP A 97 0.61 12.59 -4.06
N ALA A 98 0.91 12.80 -5.34
CA ALA A 98 1.32 11.76 -6.28
C ALA A 98 2.66 11.11 -5.88
N ALA A 99 3.66 11.92 -5.51
CA ALA A 99 4.94 11.44 -5.02
C ALA A 99 4.79 10.61 -3.74
N ALA A 100 3.91 11.04 -2.83
CA ALA A 100 3.63 10.28 -1.61
C ALA A 100 3.01 8.91 -1.92
N SER A 101 2.09 8.83 -2.89
CA SER A 101 1.54 7.54 -3.33
C SER A 101 2.62 6.64 -3.94
N ALA A 102 3.49 7.19 -4.80
CA ALA A 102 4.59 6.44 -5.39
C ALA A 102 5.61 5.95 -4.34
N CYS A 103 5.96 6.79 -3.35
CA CYS A 103 6.85 6.40 -2.26
C CYS A 103 6.23 5.30 -1.37
N LEU A 104 4.93 5.32 -1.15
CA LEU A 104 4.23 4.28 -0.39
C LEU A 104 4.26 2.94 -1.15
N GLU A 105 3.99 2.96 -2.45
CA GLU A 105 4.08 1.77 -3.31
C GLU A 105 5.50 1.21 -3.32
N GLU A 106 6.53 2.06 -3.50
CA GLU A 106 7.95 1.67 -3.46
C GLU A 106 8.27 0.97 -2.11
N TYR A 107 7.82 1.54 -0.99
CA TYR A 107 8.03 0.94 0.33
C TYR A 107 7.35 -0.42 0.48
N CYS A 108 6.12 -0.56 -0.04
CA CYS A 108 5.41 -1.84 -0.03
C CYS A 108 6.09 -2.88 -0.93
N ASP A 109 6.62 -2.47 -2.08
CA ASP A 109 7.35 -3.35 -3.01
C ASP A 109 8.64 -3.86 -2.38
N GLU A 110 9.38 -3.02 -1.63
CA GLU A 110 10.54 -3.45 -0.86
C GLU A 110 10.21 -4.52 0.18
N ILE A 111 9.06 -4.37 0.87
CA ILE A 111 8.60 -5.37 1.84
C ILE A 111 8.28 -6.67 1.11
N CYS A 112 7.52 -6.62 0.02
CA CYS A 112 7.19 -7.80 -0.79
C CYS A 112 8.44 -8.49 -1.32
N ALA A 113 9.43 -7.74 -1.80
CA ALA A 113 10.71 -8.27 -2.28
C ALA A 113 11.51 -8.99 -1.16
N LYS A 114 11.41 -8.51 0.09
CA LYS A 114 12.01 -9.20 1.25
C LYS A 114 11.27 -10.49 1.56
N LEU A 115 9.94 -10.49 1.54
CA LEU A 115 9.13 -11.68 1.78
C LEU A 115 9.34 -12.75 0.71
N ALA A 116 9.48 -12.34 -0.55
CA ALA A 116 9.70 -13.25 -1.69
C ALA A 116 11.03 -13.98 -1.66
N LYS A 117 12.01 -13.56 -0.83
CA LYS A 117 13.27 -14.28 -0.65
C LYS A 117 13.11 -15.63 0.06
N SER A 118 12.09 -15.76 0.89
CA SER A 118 11.89 -16.94 1.74
C SER A 118 10.54 -17.62 1.51
N ASN A 119 9.68 -17.04 0.66
CA ASN A 119 8.34 -17.55 0.42
C ASN A 119 7.96 -17.35 -1.05
N SER A 120 7.21 -18.28 -1.63
CA SER A 120 6.46 -18.00 -2.86
C SER A 120 5.20 -17.25 -2.47
N ILE A 121 5.02 -16.01 -2.94
CA ILE A 121 3.93 -15.14 -2.51
C ILE A 121 3.07 -14.67 -3.69
N THR A 122 1.81 -14.32 -3.40
CA THR A 122 0.95 -13.63 -4.37
C THR A 122 1.24 -12.13 -4.40
N MET A 123 0.62 -11.42 -5.34
CA MET A 123 0.58 -9.96 -5.32
C MET A 123 -0.21 -9.45 -4.09
N ARG A 124 -0.08 -8.15 -3.80
CA ARG A 124 -0.90 -7.49 -2.79
C ARG A 124 -2.35 -7.41 -3.25
N PHE A 125 -3.29 -7.69 -2.35
CA PHE A 125 -4.73 -7.57 -2.57
C PHE A 125 -5.37 -6.84 -1.39
N SER A 126 -5.96 -5.68 -1.64
CA SER A 126 -6.43 -4.77 -0.58
C SER A 126 -7.96 -4.78 -0.45
N PRO A 127 -8.51 -4.51 0.74
CA PRO A 127 -9.93 -4.21 0.89
C PRO A 127 -10.37 -3.10 -0.07
N GLY A 128 -11.57 -3.26 -0.68
CA GLY A 128 -12.07 -2.36 -1.71
C GLY A 128 -11.73 -2.77 -3.14
N TYR A 129 -10.90 -3.80 -3.37
CA TYR A 129 -10.70 -4.37 -4.70
C TYR A 129 -11.70 -5.52 -4.96
N GLY A 130 -12.25 -5.54 -6.19
CA GLY A 130 -13.25 -6.52 -6.57
C GLY A 130 -14.42 -6.55 -5.60
N ASP A 131 -14.78 -7.74 -5.12
CA ASP A 131 -15.82 -7.95 -4.12
C ASP A 131 -15.29 -8.07 -2.68
N TYR A 132 -13.97 -7.83 -2.46
CA TYR A 132 -13.38 -7.80 -1.12
C TYR A 132 -13.79 -6.52 -0.40
N PRO A 133 -14.69 -6.60 0.61
CA PRO A 133 -15.35 -5.40 1.11
C PRO A 133 -14.40 -4.50 1.90
N ILE A 134 -14.52 -3.18 1.69
CA ILE A 134 -13.74 -2.18 2.42
C ILE A 134 -14.08 -2.17 3.92
N GLU A 135 -15.24 -2.67 4.30
CA GLU A 135 -15.75 -2.77 5.67
C GLU A 135 -14.90 -3.67 6.57
N VAL A 136 -14.05 -4.54 5.99
CA VAL A 136 -13.12 -5.37 6.78
C VAL A 136 -11.91 -4.57 7.25
N GLN A 137 -11.65 -3.39 6.70
CA GLN A 137 -10.45 -2.60 6.98
C GLN A 137 -10.22 -2.31 8.46
N PRO A 138 -11.21 -1.81 9.24
CA PRO A 138 -11.01 -1.58 10.67
C PRO A 138 -10.63 -2.84 11.44
N GLN A 139 -11.22 -3.99 11.08
CA GLN A 139 -10.94 -5.28 11.70
C GLN A 139 -9.54 -5.79 11.35
N LEU A 140 -9.09 -5.62 10.09
CA LEU A 140 -7.72 -5.93 9.68
C LEU A 140 -6.69 -5.09 10.43
N LEU A 141 -6.95 -3.79 10.59
CA LEU A 141 -6.08 -2.89 11.34
C LEU A 141 -5.98 -3.30 12.81
N ALA A 142 -7.10 -3.62 13.44
CA ALA A 142 -7.15 -4.12 14.82
C ALA A 142 -6.41 -5.47 14.95
N PHE A 143 -6.63 -6.41 14.03
CA PHE A 143 -5.94 -7.71 13.99
C PHE A 143 -4.42 -7.56 13.92
N CYS A 144 -3.92 -6.58 13.16
CA CYS A 144 -2.49 -6.30 13.04
C CYS A 144 -1.93 -5.44 14.18
N GLY A 145 -2.78 -4.86 15.04
CA GLY A 145 -2.33 -3.91 16.06
C GLY A 145 -1.74 -2.65 15.45
N ALA A 146 -2.49 -2.05 14.50
CA ALA A 146 -2.07 -0.89 13.72
C ALA A 146 -1.77 0.34 14.59
N GLU A 147 -2.44 0.46 15.74
CA GLU A 147 -2.21 1.51 16.73
C GLU A 147 -0.76 1.57 17.22
N LYS A 148 -0.04 0.42 17.23
CA LYS A 148 1.37 0.34 17.66
C LYS A 148 2.33 1.05 16.70
N ILE A 149 1.87 1.35 15.48
CA ILE A 149 2.63 2.12 14.48
C ILE A 149 1.97 3.48 14.19
N GLY A 150 1.08 3.94 15.08
CA GLY A 150 0.40 5.23 14.97
C GLY A 150 -0.63 5.29 13.84
N LEU A 151 -1.15 4.13 13.39
CA LEU A 151 -2.14 4.05 12.32
C LEU A 151 -3.51 3.70 12.91
N THR A 152 -4.50 4.50 12.58
CA THR A 152 -5.90 4.34 12.99
C THR A 152 -6.84 4.37 11.79
N CYS A 153 -8.12 4.17 12.04
CA CYS A 153 -9.16 4.21 11.00
C CYS A 153 -10.33 5.08 11.48
N SER A 154 -10.80 5.97 10.61
CA SER A 154 -12.03 6.74 10.81
C SER A 154 -13.04 6.36 9.72
N GLY A 155 -14.11 5.68 10.11
CA GLY A 155 -14.90 4.91 9.14
C GLY A 155 -14.01 3.85 8.48
N TYR A 156 -13.81 3.95 7.17
CA TYR A 156 -12.94 3.04 6.42
C TYR A 156 -11.65 3.73 5.92
N MET A 157 -11.44 5.00 6.29
CA MET A 157 -10.24 5.74 5.89
C MET A 157 -9.13 5.60 6.92
N MET A 158 -7.95 5.21 6.48
CA MET A 158 -6.76 5.15 7.33
C MET A 158 -6.20 6.53 7.63
N ILE A 159 -5.69 6.69 8.84
CA ILE A 159 -5.02 7.90 9.32
C ILE A 159 -3.69 7.47 9.94
N PRO A 160 -2.52 7.91 9.41
CA PRO A 160 -2.31 8.83 8.27
C PRO A 160 -2.90 8.33 6.95
N THR A 161 -3.21 9.26 6.01
CA THR A 161 -3.88 8.93 4.75
C THR A 161 -2.97 8.16 3.77
N LYS A 162 -1.67 8.45 3.80
CA LYS A 162 -0.69 7.71 2.99
C LYS A 162 -0.28 6.42 3.70
N SER A 163 -1.26 5.50 3.70
CA SER A 163 -1.18 4.18 4.34
C SER A 163 -1.84 3.13 3.45
N VAL A 164 -1.47 1.89 3.63
CA VAL A 164 -2.03 0.74 2.91
C VAL A 164 -2.28 -0.42 3.88
N SER A 165 -3.33 -1.18 3.60
CA SER A 165 -3.54 -2.53 4.14
C SER A 165 -3.71 -3.50 2.97
N ALA A 166 -3.05 -4.65 3.03
CA ALA A 166 -3.11 -5.64 1.96
C ALA A 166 -2.94 -7.06 2.49
N ILE A 167 -3.52 -7.99 1.75
CA ILE A 167 -3.34 -9.44 1.94
C ILE A 167 -2.36 -9.94 0.89
N ILE A 168 -1.41 -10.78 1.31
CA ILE A 168 -0.39 -11.39 0.46
C ILE A 168 -0.40 -12.89 0.77
N GLY A 169 -0.91 -13.70 -0.14
CA GLY A 169 -0.95 -15.15 0.03
C GLY A 169 0.46 -15.76 0.07
N ILE A 170 0.63 -16.78 0.92
CA ILE A 170 1.83 -17.61 0.97
C ILE A 170 1.47 -18.92 0.27
N LYS A 171 2.04 -19.15 -0.91
CA LYS A 171 1.76 -20.35 -1.70
C LYS A 171 2.32 -21.58 -1.01
N ASP A 172 1.53 -22.64 -0.95
CA ASP A 172 1.94 -23.92 -0.41
C ASP A 172 2.94 -24.59 -1.37
N GLU A 173 4.03 -25.16 -0.84
CA GLU A 173 5.16 -25.71 -1.60
C GLU A 173 4.74 -26.77 -2.64
N ASN A 174 3.65 -27.50 -2.41
CA ASN A 174 3.18 -28.60 -3.27
C ASN A 174 2.03 -28.19 -4.22
N TYR A 175 1.56 -26.96 -4.21
CA TYR A 175 0.39 -26.56 -5.00
C TYR A 175 0.64 -26.58 -6.51
N GLU A 176 1.85 -26.22 -6.94
CA GLU A 176 2.20 -26.19 -8.36
C GLU A 176 2.43 -27.60 -8.96
N GLU A 177 2.79 -28.59 -8.13
CA GLU A 177 2.98 -29.99 -8.58
C GLU A 177 1.66 -30.74 -8.76
N LEU A 178 0.61 -30.37 -8.02
CA LEU A 178 -0.71 -31.02 -8.08
C LEU A 178 -1.58 -30.55 -9.26
N ASN A 179 -1.22 -29.41 -9.91
CA ASN A 179 -1.99 -28.80 -10.99
C ASN A 179 -1.26 -28.84 -12.37
N ARG A 180 -0.20 -29.63 -12.50
CA ARG A 180 0.46 -29.98 -13.78
C ARG A 180 -0.01 -31.34 -14.28
#